data_d8ef9d8e74201a60b551a240edb6eeef
#
_entry.id   d8ef9d8e74201a60b551a240edb6eeef
#
_cell.length_a   1.000
_cell.length_b   1.000
_cell.length_c   1.000
_cell.angle_alpha   90.00
_cell.angle_beta   90.00
_cell.angle_gamma   90.00
#
_symmetry.space_group_name_H-M   'P 1'
#
loop_
_entity.id
_entity.type
_entity.pdbx_description
1 polymer ?
#
loop_
_entity_poly.entity_id
_entity_poly.type
_entity_poly.pdbx_seq_one_letter_code
_entity_poly.pdbx_strand_id
1 'polypeptide(L)'
;QYTKSCVTTITKIILPWHILTVFLLSQATQDKYGTSVWLVGLINISPLLQLITIGALLFSSSAMLQRCFKNIICLGNIEPKPLRTNYILISDTLTSYGKPMIDYGLYLCQLLTNPVGTDCIIRKDPLGISLNLDLMIGITPATIRLIQCLREYKRSTSSADARAALFNALKYSCQFPILVYTVVTRAYPGETPSANIYWLLLLNSMYTFWWDLTMDWKFGFFNFTNSGMKLNEVSRAQRHFSIKTCYCAIFVDFILRFAWLWELVSGVSVFKGEMNVFWLQFLEIVRRWIWI
;
A
#
# COMPACT_ATOMS: atom_id res chain seq x y z
N GLN A 1 -15.31 18.36 11.49
CA GLN A 1 -14.90 19.72 11.12
C GLN A 1 -13.36 19.84 11.05
N TYR A 2 -12.66 19.38 12.07
CA TYR A 2 -11.20 19.49 12.20
C TYR A 2 -10.43 18.78 11.06
N THR A 3 -10.77 17.52 10.76
CA THR A 3 -10.14 16.76 9.67
C THR A 3 -10.31 17.45 8.31
N LYS A 4 -11.52 17.98 8.05
CA LYS A 4 -11.81 18.71 6.80
C LYS A 4 -10.93 19.98 6.70
N SER A 5 -10.78 20.73 7.78
CA SER A 5 -9.92 21.91 7.82
C SER A 5 -8.45 21.55 7.56
N CYS A 6 -7.94 20.50 8.20
CA CYS A 6 -6.57 20.05 8.02
C CYS A 6 -6.31 19.62 6.54
N VAL A 7 -7.18 18.78 5.97
CA VAL A 7 -7.09 18.35 4.56
C VAL A 7 -7.14 19.56 3.62
N THR A 8 -8.06 20.51 3.85
CA THR A 8 -8.16 21.72 3.04
C THR A 8 -6.88 22.56 3.10
N THR A 9 -6.28 22.69 4.28
CA THR A 9 -5.02 23.45 4.46
C THR A 9 -3.86 22.76 3.73
N ILE A 10 -3.72 21.45 3.89
CA ILE A 10 -2.71 20.66 3.19
C ILE A 10 -2.87 20.82 1.67
N THR A 11 -4.08 20.65 1.15
CA THR A 11 -4.35 20.77 -0.28
C THR A 11 -4.00 22.15 -0.81
N LYS A 12 -4.38 23.22 -0.09
CA LYS A 12 -4.08 24.61 -0.50
C LYS A 12 -2.59 24.93 -0.56
N ILE A 13 -1.77 24.30 0.28
CA ILE A 13 -0.32 24.53 0.32
C ILE A 13 0.39 23.58 -0.66
N ILE A 14 0.11 22.30 -0.58
CA ILE A 14 0.88 21.27 -1.30
C ILE A 14 0.55 21.24 -2.79
N LEU A 15 -0.73 21.39 -3.17
CA LEU A 15 -1.11 21.28 -4.57
C LEU A 15 -0.46 22.34 -5.48
N PRO A 16 -0.50 23.66 -5.15
CA PRO A 16 0.21 24.67 -5.93
C PRO A 16 1.72 24.45 -5.94
N TRP A 17 2.30 24.06 -4.80
CA TRP A 17 3.72 23.76 -4.71
C TRP A 17 4.10 22.58 -5.60
N HIS A 18 3.32 21.51 -5.58
CA HIS A 18 3.58 20.35 -6.42
C HIS A 18 3.47 20.68 -7.92
N ILE A 19 2.43 21.41 -8.33
CA ILE A 19 2.25 21.87 -9.71
C ILE A 19 3.47 22.69 -10.15
N LEU A 20 3.92 23.63 -9.32
CA LEU A 20 5.10 24.44 -9.62
C LEU A 20 6.35 23.55 -9.76
N THR A 21 6.56 22.60 -8.87
CA THR A 21 7.70 21.67 -8.92
C THR A 21 7.70 20.86 -10.22
N VAL A 22 6.55 20.31 -10.62
CA VAL A 22 6.42 19.53 -11.86
C VAL A 22 6.65 20.41 -13.09
N PHE A 23 6.13 21.64 -13.08
CA PHE A 23 6.36 22.60 -14.14
C PHE A 23 7.83 22.94 -14.30
N LEU A 24 8.53 23.28 -13.20
CA LEU A 24 9.95 23.59 -13.21
C LEU A 24 10.80 22.39 -13.65
N LEU A 25 10.43 21.17 -13.21
CA LEU A 25 11.10 19.96 -13.65
C LEU A 25 10.94 19.74 -15.16
N SER A 26 9.73 19.96 -15.70
CA SER A 26 9.47 19.87 -17.14
C SER A 26 10.31 20.85 -17.94
N GLN A 27 10.48 22.09 -17.46
CA GLN A 27 11.35 23.08 -18.09
C GLN A 27 12.84 22.66 -18.03
N ALA A 28 13.29 22.21 -16.85
CA ALA A 28 14.67 21.79 -16.65
C ALA A 28 15.06 20.58 -17.52
N THR A 29 14.11 19.67 -17.80
CA THR A 29 14.36 18.50 -18.68
C THR A 29 14.36 18.86 -20.16
N GLN A 30 13.69 19.93 -20.57
CA GLN A 30 13.65 20.40 -21.96
C GLN A 30 14.83 21.30 -22.29
N ASP A 31 15.34 22.04 -21.31
CA ASP A 31 16.44 22.96 -21.49
C ASP A 31 17.79 22.23 -21.32
N LYS A 32 18.31 21.75 -22.46
CA LYS A 32 19.58 20.98 -22.50
C LYS A 32 20.84 21.77 -22.11
N TYR A 33 20.81 23.12 -22.05
CA TYR A 33 22.02 23.94 -22.02
C TYR A 33 22.07 25.06 -20.97
N GLY A 34 21.05 25.28 -20.16
CA GLY A 34 20.99 26.49 -19.34
C GLY A 34 20.49 26.36 -17.90
N THR A 35 19.96 25.20 -17.50
CA THR A 35 19.37 25.09 -16.16
C THR A 35 20.46 25.10 -15.08
N SER A 36 20.39 26.07 -14.16
CA SER A 36 21.32 26.16 -13.04
C SER A 36 21.30 24.91 -12.18
N VAL A 37 22.49 24.39 -11.85
CA VAL A 37 22.66 23.22 -10.95
C VAL A 37 21.92 23.41 -9.63
N TRP A 38 21.89 24.62 -9.09
CA TRP A 38 21.16 24.96 -7.88
C TRP A 38 19.62 24.78 -8.04
N LEU A 39 19.09 25.17 -9.19
CA LEU A 39 17.67 25.03 -9.48
C LEU A 39 17.27 23.55 -9.57
N VAL A 40 18.08 22.72 -10.22
CA VAL A 40 17.87 21.27 -10.27
C VAL A 40 17.89 20.67 -8.87
N GLY A 41 18.84 21.06 -8.02
CA GLY A 41 18.90 20.61 -6.63
C GLY A 41 17.65 21.01 -5.83
N LEU A 42 17.15 22.23 -5.99
CA LEU A 42 15.92 22.70 -5.34
C LEU A 42 14.69 21.93 -5.82
N ILE A 43 14.59 21.65 -7.12
CA ILE A 43 13.51 20.85 -7.68
C ILE A 43 13.56 19.43 -7.10
N ASN A 44 14.74 18.83 -7.06
CA ASN A 44 14.91 17.45 -6.58
C ASN A 44 14.62 17.32 -5.08
N ILE A 45 14.91 18.30 -4.24
CA ILE A 45 14.59 18.26 -2.80
C ILE A 45 13.11 18.56 -2.49
N SER A 46 12.39 19.17 -3.41
CA SER A 46 11.02 19.65 -3.22
C SER A 46 10.04 18.53 -2.77
N PRO A 47 10.01 17.31 -3.35
CA PRO A 47 9.11 16.25 -2.89
C PRO A 47 9.37 15.83 -1.43
N LEU A 48 10.62 15.83 -0.98
CA LEU A 48 10.97 15.57 0.41
C LEU A 48 10.40 16.64 1.34
N LEU A 49 10.59 17.92 0.99
CA LEU A 49 10.06 19.04 1.77
C LEU A 49 8.51 19.02 1.79
N GLN A 50 7.86 18.65 0.69
CA GLN A 50 6.40 18.49 0.63
C GLN A 50 5.94 17.39 1.60
N LEU A 51 6.61 16.22 1.63
CA LEU A 51 6.26 15.13 2.54
C LEU A 51 6.48 15.53 4.00
N ILE A 52 7.58 16.18 4.33
CA ILE A 52 7.87 16.71 5.66
C ILE A 52 6.78 17.69 6.10
N THR A 53 6.38 18.61 5.20
CA THR A 53 5.31 19.58 5.48
C THR A 53 3.97 18.91 5.72
N ILE A 54 3.60 17.93 4.90
CA ILE A 54 2.38 17.12 5.10
C ILE A 54 2.43 16.44 6.46
N GLY A 55 3.55 15.76 6.76
CA GLY A 55 3.76 15.08 8.05
C GLY A 55 3.65 16.04 9.22
N ALA A 56 4.32 17.18 9.16
CA ALA A 56 4.28 18.21 10.23
C ALA A 56 2.85 18.72 10.46
N LEU A 57 2.10 19.02 9.41
CA LEU A 57 0.71 19.47 9.49
C LEU A 57 -0.23 18.38 10.06
N LEU A 58 -0.07 17.13 9.63
CA LEU A 58 -0.87 16.03 10.15
C LEU A 58 -0.54 15.70 11.60
N PHE A 59 0.74 15.64 11.96
CA PHE A 59 1.16 15.29 13.32
C PHE A 59 0.94 16.42 14.32
N SER A 60 1.15 17.67 13.93
CA SER A 60 0.86 18.81 14.81
C SER A 60 -0.65 18.91 15.11
N SER A 61 -1.46 18.45 14.19
CA SER A 61 -2.89 18.58 14.26
C SER A 61 -3.60 17.44 15.02
N SER A 62 -2.95 16.29 15.24
CA SER A 62 -3.61 15.10 15.81
C SER A 62 -2.71 14.28 16.74
N ALA A 63 -2.91 14.42 18.04
CA ALA A 63 -2.26 13.56 19.04
C ALA A 63 -2.59 12.06 18.86
N MET A 64 -3.76 11.74 18.29
CA MET A 64 -4.14 10.37 17.95
C MET A 64 -3.25 9.80 16.86
N LEU A 65 -2.98 10.55 15.78
CA LEU A 65 -2.08 10.12 14.71
C LEU A 65 -0.65 9.92 15.25
N GLN A 66 -0.13 10.86 16.04
CA GLN A 66 1.19 10.70 16.68
C GLN A 66 1.28 9.39 17.46
N ARG A 67 0.26 9.09 18.28
CA ARG A 67 0.18 7.85 19.06
C ARG A 67 0.10 6.62 18.18
N CYS A 68 -0.70 6.66 17.12
CA CYS A 68 -0.80 5.56 16.16
C CYS A 68 0.55 5.26 15.46
N PHE A 69 1.23 6.28 14.96
CA PHE A 69 2.53 6.10 14.32
C PHE A 69 3.59 5.58 15.27
N LYS A 70 3.63 6.12 16.51
CA LYS A 70 4.51 5.58 17.56
C LYS A 70 4.26 4.09 17.78
N ASN A 71 3.00 3.68 17.84
CA ASN A 71 2.62 2.28 18.04
C ASN A 71 2.96 1.38 16.85
N ILE A 72 2.86 1.90 15.62
CA ILE A 72 3.27 1.20 14.41
C ILE A 72 4.80 0.97 14.42
N ILE A 73 5.58 2.00 14.71
CA ILE A 73 7.06 1.94 14.71
C ILE A 73 7.56 1.07 15.87
N CYS A 74 7.07 1.29 17.07
CA CYS A 74 7.54 0.58 18.27
C CYS A 74 7.07 -0.88 18.33
N LEU A 75 6.14 -1.31 17.47
CA LEU A 75 5.61 -2.69 17.34
C LEU A 75 5.20 -3.35 18.67
N GLY A 76 5.15 -2.61 19.78
CA GLY A 76 5.17 -3.15 21.12
C GLY A 76 3.99 -2.78 22.03
N ASN A 77 3.04 -2.04 21.56
CA ASN A 77 2.14 -1.39 22.48
C ASN A 77 1.10 -2.33 23.12
N ILE A 78 0.91 -2.14 24.44
CA ILE A 78 -0.01 -2.90 25.30
C ILE A 78 -1.31 -2.07 25.45
N GLU A 79 -1.83 -1.49 24.39
CA GLU A 79 -3.06 -0.72 24.47
C GLU A 79 -4.32 -1.60 24.49
N PRO A 80 -5.41 -1.15 25.15
CA PRO A 80 -6.71 -1.83 25.13
C PRO A 80 -7.26 -1.97 23.71
N LYS A 81 -8.08 -3.01 23.47
CA LYS A 81 -8.68 -3.31 22.14
C LYS A 81 -9.21 -2.08 21.39
N PRO A 82 -9.98 -1.14 21.98
CA PRO A 82 -10.54 0.00 21.24
C PRO A 82 -9.48 0.95 20.66
N LEU A 83 -8.37 1.16 21.36
CA LEU A 83 -7.29 2.03 20.92
C LEU A 83 -6.41 1.35 19.87
N ARG A 84 -6.34 0.01 19.88
CA ARG A 84 -5.60 -0.76 18.88
C ARG A 84 -6.21 -0.69 17.47
N THR A 85 -7.52 -0.57 17.36
CA THR A 85 -8.21 -0.53 16.07
C THR A 85 -7.68 0.58 15.18
N ASN A 86 -7.40 1.76 15.72
CA ASN A 86 -6.93 2.90 14.92
C ASN A 86 -5.56 2.66 14.28
N TYR A 87 -4.57 2.18 15.03
CA TYR A 87 -3.24 1.93 14.45
C TYR A 87 -3.22 0.66 13.57
N ILE A 88 -4.08 -0.32 13.86
CA ILE A 88 -4.28 -1.48 12.99
C ILE A 88 -4.82 -1.01 11.64
N LEU A 89 -5.85 -0.16 11.63
CA LEU A 89 -6.43 0.38 10.40
C LEU A 89 -5.41 1.17 9.58
N ILE A 90 -4.62 2.04 10.23
CA ILE A 90 -3.57 2.81 9.55
C ILE A 90 -2.49 1.86 8.97
N SER A 91 -2.01 0.88 9.75
CA SER A 91 -0.99 -0.04 9.27
C SER A 91 -1.51 -0.96 8.14
N ASP A 92 -2.80 -1.29 8.16
CA ASP A 92 -3.45 -2.03 7.09
C ASP A 92 -3.58 -1.18 5.81
N THR A 93 -3.91 0.09 5.97
CA THR A 93 -3.92 1.05 4.85
C THR A 93 -2.54 1.18 4.21
N LEU A 94 -1.47 1.20 5.01
CA LEU A 94 -0.09 1.27 4.48
C LEU A 94 0.27 0.10 3.57
N THR A 95 -0.37 -1.07 3.70
CA THR A 95 -0.11 -2.21 2.80
C THR A 95 -0.46 -1.92 1.34
N SER A 96 -1.41 -1.02 1.09
CA SER A 96 -1.78 -0.57 -0.26
C SER A 96 -0.87 0.54 -0.81
N TYR A 97 0.04 1.07 0.01
CA TYR A 97 1.03 2.08 -0.40
C TYR A 97 2.41 1.49 -0.69
N GLY A 98 2.52 0.18 -0.88
CA GLY A 98 3.81 -0.49 -1.12
C GLY A 98 4.59 0.12 -2.28
N LYS A 99 3.99 0.28 -3.46
CA LYS A 99 4.67 0.88 -4.63
C LYS A 99 5.02 2.36 -4.42
N PRO A 100 4.12 3.25 -3.96
CA PRO A 100 4.50 4.61 -3.59
C PRO A 100 5.67 4.68 -2.59
N MET A 101 5.73 3.76 -1.61
CA MET A 101 6.86 3.69 -0.68
C MET A 101 8.16 3.27 -1.36
N ILE A 102 8.10 2.31 -2.30
CA ILE A 102 9.25 1.90 -3.11
C ILE A 102 9.77 3.08 -3.92
N ASP A 103 8.89 3.74 -4.68
CA ASP A 103 9.27 4.86 -5.54
C ASP A 103 9.87 6.01 -4.73
N TYR A 104 9.30 6.28 -3.56
CA TYR A 104 9.83 7.29 -2.65
C TYR A 104 11.18 6.89 -2.04
N GLY A 105 11.35 5.62 -1.69
CA GLY A 105 12.62 5.10 -1.20
C GLY A 105 13.74 5.20 -2.25
N LEU A 106 13.44 4.84 -3.50
CA LEU A 106 14.36 5.00 -4.62
C LEU A 106 14.69 6.48 -4.88
N TYR A 107 13.68 7.34 -4.81
CA TYR A 107 13.88 8.79 -4.90
C TYR A 107 14.83 9.31 -3.80
N LEU A 108 14.66 8.88 -2.55
CA LEU A 108 15.57 9.26 -1.47
C LEU A 108 17.00 8.78 -1.71
N CYS A 109 17.17 7.55 -2.19
CA CYS A 109 18.49 7.04 -2.57
C CYS A 109 19.12 7.89 -3.67
N GLN A 110 18.36 8.28 -4.70
CA GLN A 110 18.84 9.17 -5.75
C GLN A 110 19.22 10.54 -5.20
N LEU A 111 18.40 11.12 -4.33
CA LEU A 111 18.66 12.42 -3.72
C LEU A 111 19.97 12.43 -2.90
N LEU A 112 20.28 11.31 -2.21
CA LEU A 112 21.48 11.16 -1.42
C LEU A 112 22.74 10.90 -2.27
N THR A 113 22.59 10.18 -3.39
CA THR A 113 23.74 9.82 -4.25
C THR A 113 24.03 10.86 -5.33
N ASN A 114 23.00 11.48 -5.88
CA ASN A 114 23.12 12.49 -6.94
C ASN A 114 22.03 13.56 -6.84
N PRO A 115 22.14 14.51 -5.90
CA PRO A 115 21.09 15.49 -5.64
C PRO A 115 20.81 16.45 -6.80
N VAL A 116 21.74 16.57 -7.73
CA VAL A 116 21.66 17.47 -8.91
C VAL A 116 21.47 16.70 -10.23
N GLY A 117 21.41 15.38 -10.18
CA GLY A 117 21.17 14.55 -11.36
C GLY A 117 19.72 14.57 -11.82
N THR A 118 19.55 14.59 -13.14
CA THR A 118 18.23 14.40 -13.78
C THR A 118 17.96 12.95 -14.17
N ASP A 119 18.99 12.11 -14.14
CA ASP A 119 18.91 10.71 -14.53
C ASP A 119 18.66 9.81 -13.31
N CYS A 120 17.75 8.86 -13.44
CA CYS A 120 17.50 7.84 -12.42
C CYS A 120 18.62 6.77 -12.47
N ILE A 121 19.75 7.03 -11.80
CA ILE A 121 20.96 6.20 -11.81
C ILE A 121 20.68 4.82 -11.16
N ILE A 122 19.76 4.76 -10.21
CA ILE A 122 19.49 3.57 -9.38
C ILE A 122 18.98 2.39 -10.19
N ARG A 123 18.28 2.63 -11.31
CA ARG A 123 17.82 1.55 -12.20
C ARG A 123 18.92 0.94 -13.08
N LYS A 124 20.08 1.57 -13.15
CA LYS A 124 21.20 1.16 -14.01
C LYS A 124 22.30 0.34 -13.30
N ASP A 125 22.18 0.18 -11.96
CA ASP A 125 23.16 -0.56 -11.19
C ASP A 125 22.67 -2.02 -10.96
N PRO A 126 23.10 -2.98 -11.79
CA PRO A 126 22.61 -4.36 -11.73
C PRO A 126 23.13 -5.15 -10.51
N LEU A 127 24.10 -4.64 -9.77
CA LEU A 127 24.75 -5.34 -8.67
C LEU A 127 24.70 -4.58 -7.34
N GLY A 128 24.11 -3.38 -7.29
CA GLY A 128 24.07 -2.54 -6.10
C GLY A 128 23.06 -2.99 -5.06
N ILE A 129 23.23 -2.52 -3.85
CA ILE A 129 22.29 -2.67 -2.72
C ILE A 129 20.86 -2.20 -3.12
N SER A 130 20.76 -1.30 -4.10
CA SER A 130 19.51 -0.78 -4.64
C SER A 130 18.63 -1.84 -5.30
N LEU A 131 19.21 -2.92 -5.84
CA LEU A 131 18.43 -3.95 -6.55
C LEU A 131 17.38 -4.63 -5.67
N ASN A 132 17.66 -4.79 -4.38
CA ASN A 132 16.74 -5.43 -3.43
C ASN A 132 16.18 -4.46 -2.39
N LEU A 133 16.66 -3.22 -2.34
CA LEU A 133 16.18 -2.21 -1.40
C LEU A 133 14.72 -1.85 -1.66
N ASP A 134 14.33 -1.75 -2.92
CA ASP A 134 12.95 -1.54 -3.33
C ASP A 134 12.02 -2.64 -2.80
N LEU A 135 12.44 -3.90 -2.91
CA LEU A 135 11.69 -5.04 -2.41
C LEU A 135 11.59 -5.03 -0.88
N MET A 136 12.67 -4.68 -0.18
CA MET A 136 12.69 -4.55 1.28
C MET A 136 11.74 -3.43 1.76
N ILE A 137 11.74 -2.30 1.07
CA ILE A 137 10.80 -1.20 1.37
C ILE A 137 9.37 -1.65 1.11
N GLY A 138 9.10 -2.29 -0.04
CA GLY A 138 7.77 -2.74 -0.42
C GLY A 138 7.16 -3.77 0.51
N ILE A 139 7.96 -4.67 1.11
CA ILE A 139 7.47 -5.70 2.04
C ILE A 139 7.28 -5.16 3.47
N THR A 140 7.83 -3.99 3.81
CA THR A 140 7.79 -3.43 5.17
C THR A 140 6.38 -3.33 5.74
N PRO A 141 5.35 -2.81 5.03
CA PRO A 141 3.98 -2.75 5.55
C PRO A 141 3.40 -4.13 5.88
N ALA A 142 3.63 -5.12 5.01
CA ALA A 142 3.16 -6.48 5.26
C ALA A 142 3.87 -7.12 6.47
N THR A 143 5.17 -6.86 6.63
CA THR A 143 5.95 -7.31 7.79
C THR A 143 5.42 -6.71 9.09
N ILE A 144 5.13 -5.41 9.12
CA ILE A 144 4.53 -4.73 10.27
C ILE A 144 3.20 -5.41 10.65
N ARG A 145 2.33 -5.63 9.66
CA ARG A 145 1.04 -6.28 9.88
C ARG A 145 1.19 -7.73 10.34
N LEU A 146 2.10 -8.49 9.76
CA LEU A 146 2.40 -9.85 10.19
C LEU A 146 2.81 -9.90 11.67
N ILE A 147 3.74 -9.03 12.08
CA ILE A 147 4.19 -8.95 13.47
C ILE A 147 3.04 -8.56 14.41
N GLN A 148 2.17 -7.62 14.01
CA GLN A 148 0.99 -7.24 14.77
C GLN A 148 0.04 -8.43 14.96
N CYS A 149 -0.26 -9.18 13.90
CA CYS A 149 -1.12 -10.37 13.96
C CYS A 149 -0.54 -11.48 14.86
N LEU A 150 0.77 -11.75 14.76
CA LEU A 150 1.45 -12.73 15.62
C LEU A 150 1.43 -12.32 17.10
N ARG A 151 1.50 -11.03 17.39
CA ARG A 151 1.35 -10.51 18.76
C ARG A 151 -0.08 -10.63 19.26
N GLU A 152 -1.07 -10.38 18.41
CA GLU A 152 -2.48 -10.60 18.76
C GLU A 152 -2.74 -12.08 19.04
N TYR A 153 -2.20 -12.98 18.23
CA TYR A 153 -2.24 -14.42 18.48
C TYR A 153 -1.71 -14.78 19.87
N LYS A 154 -0.52 -14.29 20.23
CA LYS A 154 0.09 -14.54 21.55
C LYS A 154 -0.70 -13.96 22.73
N ARG A 155 -1.46 -12.90 22.51
CA ARG A 155 -2.28 -12.22 23.55
C ARG A 155 -3.70 -12.73 23.63
N SER A 156 -4.13 -13.54 22.68
CA SER A 156 -5.49 -14.05 22.64
C SER A 156 -5.76 -15.01 23.79
N THR A 157 -6.82 -14.76 24.52
CA THR A 157 -7.32 -15.64 25.59
C THR A 157 -8.36 -16.64 25.07
N SER A 158 -9.01 -16.30 23.93
CA SER A 158 -9.99 -17.15 23.26
C SER A 158 -9.36 -17.91 22.10
N SER A 159 -9.66 -19.19 21.94
CA SER A 159 -9.21 -20.00 20.81
C SER A 159 -9.75 -19.50 19.47
N ALA A 160 -10.92 -18.85 19.46
CA ALA A 160 -11.50 -18.25 18.27
C ALA A 160 -10.71 -17.00 17.83
N ASP A 161 -10.39 -16.09 18.77
CA ASP A 161 -9.58 -14.89 18.48
C ASP A 161 -8.16 -15.28 18.05
N ALA A 162 -7.58 -16.31 18.68
CA ALA A 162 -6.26 -16.83 18.30
C ALA A 162 -6.25 -17.34 16.86
N ARG A 163 -7.25 -18.14 16.47
CA ARG A 163 -7.37 -18.64 15.09
C ARG A 163 -7.56 -17.48 14.09
N ALA A 164 -8.42 -16.51 14.41
CA ALA A 164 -8.62 -15.34 13.56
C ALA A 164 -7.31 -14.55 13.36
N ALA A 165 -6.54 -14.34 14.43
CA ALA A 165 -5.24 -13.68 14.35
C ALA A 165 -4.22 -14.46 13.50
N LEU A 166 -4.21 -15.80 13.60
CA LEU A 166 -3.34 -16.65 12.81
C LEU A 166 -3.69 -16.63 11.32
N PHE A 167 -4.98 -16.74 10.98
CA PHE A 167 -5.43 -16.60 9.58
C PHE A 167 -5.13 -15.21 9.00
N ASN A 168 -5.23 -14.15 9.82
CA ASN A 168 -4.83 -12.82 9.42
C ASN A 168 -3.30 -12.71 9.22
N ALA A 169 -2.50 -13.37 10.05
CA ALA A 169 -1.07 -13.48 9.85
C ALA A 169 -0.74 -14.18 8.51
N LEU A 170 -1.48 -15.25 8.17
CA LEU A 170 -1.34 -15.94 6.88
C LEU A 170 -1.64 -15.01 5.70
N LYS A 171 -2.64 -14.14 5.79
CA LYS A 171 -2.95 -13.11 4.78
C LYS A 171 -1.71 -12.28 4.40
N TYR A 172 -0.99 -11.78 5.39
CA TYR A 172 0.21 -10.96 5.13
C TYR A 172 1.42 -11.80 4.77
N SER A 173 1.52 -13.04 5.24
CA SER A 173 2.62 -13.93 4.89
C SER A 173 2.58 -14.39 3.43
N CYS A 174 1.43 -14.38 2.75
CA CYS A 174 1.31 -14.71 1.33
C CYS A 174 2.10 -13.75 0.40
N GLN A 175 2.52 -12.59 0.89
CA GLN A 175 3.35 -11.68 0.11
C GLN A 175 4.84 -12.08 0.08
N PHE A 176 5.33 -12.84 1.05
CA PHE A 176 6.74 -13.23 1.12
C PHE A 176 7.17 -14.21 0.02
N PRO A 177 6.38 -15.22 -0.36
CA PRO A 177 6.71 -16.06 -1.51
C PRO A 177 6.87 -15.28 -2.81
N ILE A 178 6.04 -14.24 -3.03
CA ILE A 178 6.12 -13.35 -4.19
C ILE A 178 7.44 -12.57 -4.14
N LEU A 179 7.82 -12.04 -2.97
CA LEU A 179 9.08 -11.35 -2.76
C LEU A 179 10.27 -12.26 -3.07
N VAL A 180 10.30 -13.46 -2.45
CA VAL A 180 11.39 -14.43 -2.64
C VAL A 180 11.51 -14.80 -4.11
N TYR A 181 10.39 -15.09 -4.78
CA TYR A 181 10.37 -15.38 -6.20
C TYR A 181 10.96 -14.23 -7.03
N THR A 182 10.58 -12.99 -6.73
CA THR A 182 11.10 -11.81 -7.42
C THR A 182 12.60 -11.63 -7.22
N VAL A 183 13.12 -11.87 -6.01
CA VAL A 183 14.57 -11.82 -5.72
C VAL A 183 15.31 -12.90 -6.52
N VAL A 184 14.80 -14.13 -6.52
CA VAL A 184 15.42 -15.24 -7.25
C VAL A 184 15.42 -14.98 -8.76
N THR A 185 14.30 -14.49 -9.31
CA THR A 185 14.21 -14.16 -10.74
C THR A 185 15.18 -13.04 -11.15
N ARG A 186 15.41 -12.06 -10.27
CA ARG A 186 16.40 -11.01 -10.51
C ARG A 186 17.84 -11.52 -10.44
N ALA A 187 18.11 -12.46 -9.52
CA ALA A 187 19.43 -13.03 -9.35
C ALA A 187 19.81 -14.01 -10.48
N TYR A 188 18.82 -14.71 -11.00
CA TYR A 188 19.00 -15.74 -12.05
C TYR A 188 18.06 -15.49 -13.24
N PRO A 189 18.31 -14.45 -14.04
CA PRO A 189 17.47 -14.11 -15.18
C PRO A 189 17.50 -15.25 -16.24
N GLY A 190 16.33 -15.75 -16.58
CA GLY A 190 16.17 -16.81 -17.58
C GLY A 190 16.13 -18.25 -17.05
N GLU A 191 16.49 -18.49 -15.78
CA GLU A 191 16.42 -19.85 -15.19
C GLU A 191 15.05 -20.14 -14.56
N THR A 192 14.29 -19.11 -14.20
CA THR A 192 12.99 -19.27 -13.54
C THR A 192 11.85 -19.07 -14.53
N PRO A 193 10.88 -20.01 -14.62
CA PRO A 193 9.72 -19.86 -15.47
C PRO A 193 8.88 -18.65 -15.04
N SER A 194 8.76 -17.63 -15.87
CA SER A 194 8.01 -16.39 -15.56
C SER A 194 6.54 -16.64 -15.20
N ALA A 195 5.96 -17.74 -15.64
CA ALA A 195 4.58 -18.11 -15.35
C ALA A 195 4.30 -18.43 -13.86
N ASN A 196 5.31 -18.86 -13.11
CA ASN A 196 5.09 -19.28 -11.71
C ASN A 196 4.70 -18.12 -10.79
N ILE A 197 5.13 -16.91 -11.07
CA ILE A 197 4.74 -15.73 -10.27
C ILE A 197 3.22 -15.50 -10.32
N TYR A 198 2.59 -15.78 -11.45
CA TYR A 198 1.15 -15.56 -11.59
C TYR A 198 0.31 -16.48 -10.71
N TRP A 199 0.78 -17.70 -10.43
CA TRP A 199 0.14 -18.58 -9.47
C TRP A 199 0.23 -18.05 -8.04
N LEU A 200 1.36 -17.49 -7.66
CA LEU A 200 1.53 -16.86 -6.34
C LEU A 200 0.65 -15.61 -6.20
N LEU A 201 0.57 -14.78 -7.25
CA LEU A 201 -0.31 -13.62 -7.29
C LEU A 201 -1.78 -14.03 -7.21
N LEU A 202 -2.17 -15.10 -7.94
CA LEU A 202 -3.53 -15.61 -7.92
C LEU A 202 -3.92 -16.11 -6.52
N LEU A 203 -3.09 -16.93 -5.90
CA LEU A 203 -3.31 -17.44 -4.55
C LEU A 203 -3.42 -16.30 -3.53
N ASN A 204 -2.53 -15.31 -3.62
CA ASN A 204 -2.59 -14.14 -2.75
C ASN A 204 -3.88 -13.33 -2.98
N SER A 205 -4.28 -13.09 -4.23
CA SER A 205 -5.51 -12.35 -4.56
C SER A 205 -6.76 -13.09 -4.09
N MET A 206 -6.84 -14.41 -4.32
CA MET A 206 -7.96 -15.24 -3.88
C MET A 206 -8.08 -15.27 -2.35
N TYR A 207 -6.97 -15.50 -1.65
CA TYR A 207 -6.98 -15.57 -0.19
C TYR A 207 -7.36 -14.22 0.43
N THR A 208 -6.80 -13.13 -0.05
CA THR A 208 -7.11 -11.79 0.45
C THR A 208 -8.54 -11.36 0.12
N PHE A 209 -9.08 -11.72 -1.04
CA PHE A 209 -10.48 -11.49 -1.39
C PHE A 209 -11.43 -12.27 -0.48
N TRP A 210 -11.16 -13.56 -0.28
CA TRP A 210 -11.91 -14.38 0.67
C TRP A 210 -11.89 -13.78 2.07
N TRP A 211 -10.73 -13.30 2.54
CA TRP A 211 -10.58 -12.66 3.84
C TRP A 211 -11.46 -11.42 3.97
N ASP A 212 -11.42 -10.53 3.01
CA ASP A 212 -12.19 -9.28 3.03
C ASP A 212 -13.70 -9.58 3.10
N LEU A 213 -14.20 -10.56 2.36
CA LEU A 213 -15.61 -10.95 2.38
C LEU A 213 -16.05 -11.61 3.69
N THR A 214 -15.23 -12.53 4.20
CA THR A 214 -15.66 -13.41 5.31
C THR A 214 -15.32 -12.82 6.67
N MET A 215 -14.14 -12.26 6.83
CA MET A 215 -13.63 -11.80 8.12
C MET A 215 -13.83 -10.31 8.36
N ASP A 216 -13.56 -9.48 7.34
CA ASP A 216 -13.62 -8.03 7.49
C ASP A 216 -15.07 -7.54 7.32
N TRP A 217 -15.75 -7.93 6.25
CA TRP A 217 -17.15 -7.56 6.01
C TRP A 217 -18.18 -8.51 6.61
N LYS A 218 -17.73 -9.66 7.11
CA LYS A 218 -18.56 -10.69 7.76
C LYS A 218 -19.72 -11.20 6.89
N PHE A 219 -19.52 -11.24 5.58
CA PHE A 219 -20.46 -11.85 4.67
C PHE A 219 -20.29 -13.36 4.68
N GLY A 220 -21.32 -14.09 5.03
CA GLY A 220 -21.28 -15.55 5.24
C GLY A 220 -21.16 -16.42 3.99
N PHE A 221 -20.70 -15.89 2.83
CA PHE A 221 -20.68 -16.63 1.56
C PHE A 221 -19.79 -17.86 1.53
N PHE A 222 -18.75 -17.91 2.36
CA PHE A 222 -17.73 -18.95 2.35
C PHE A 222 -17.38 -19.45 3.75
N ASN A 223 -18.33 -19.40 4.68
CA ASN A 223 -18.15 -20.06 5.97
C ASN A 223 -18.30 -21.57 5.79
N PHE A 224 -17.17 -22.27 5.78
CA PHE A 224 -17.11 -23.74 5.83
C PHE A 224 -17.53 -24.32 7.19
N THR A 225 -17.76 -23.48 8.19
CA THR A 225 -18.38 -23.85 9.45
C THR A 225 -19.88 -23.67 9.36
N ASN A 226 -20.66 -24.67 9.86
CA ASN A 226 -22.11 -24.86 9.73
C ASN A 226 -23.04 -23.70 10.13
N SER A 227 -22.57 -22.49 10.20
CA SER A 227 -23.30 -21.28 10.55
C SER A 227 -23.12 -20.17 9.51
N GLY A 228 -23.03 -20.52 8.23
CA GLY A 228 -22.96 -19.55 7.14
C GLY A 228 -24.22 -18.70 7.09
N MET A 229 -24.21 -17.54 7.71
CA MET A 229 -25.25 -16.54 7.49
C MET A 229 -25.22 -16.10 6.02
N LYS A 230 -26.27 -16.39 5.27
CA LYS A 230 -26.45 -15.82 3.94
C LYS A 230 -26.54 -14.29 4.07
N LEU A 231 -26.09 -13.55 3.04
CA LEU A 231 -26.12 -12.08 3.06
C LEU A 231 -27.51 -11.51 3.42
N ASN A 232 -28.57 -12.23 3.07
CA ASN A 232 -29.96 -11.89 3.40
C ASN A 232 -30.31 -12.08 4.89
N GLU A 233 -29.54 -12.90 5.62
CA GLU A 233 -29.79 -13.23 7.03
C GLU A 233 -28.98 -12.34 7.98
N VAL A 234 -28.01 -11.56 7.48
CA VAL A 234 -27.36 -10.53 8.29
C VAL A 234 -28.44 -9.53 8.70
N SER A 235 -28.72 -9.51 10.00
CA SER A 235 -29.80 -8.70 10.60
C SER A 235 -29.77 -7.29 10.01
N ARG A 236 -30.95 -6.77 9.61
CA ARG A 236 -31.09 -5.37 9.14
C ARG A 236 -30.50 -4.35 10.11
N ALA A 237 -30.51 -4.66 11.40
CA ALA A 237 -29.92 -3.83 12.45
C ALA A 237 -28.39 -3.76 12.44
N GLN A 238 -27.71 -4.72 11.81
CA GLN A 238 -26.24 -4.76 11.70
C GLN A 238 -25.72 -4.20 10.38
N ARG A 239 -26.59 -3.93 9.41
CA ARG A 239 -26.22 -3.38 8.11
C ARG A 239 -26.43 -1.88 8.08
N HIS A 240 -25.35 -1.15 7.92
CA HIS A 240 -25.40 0.30 7.65
C HIS A 240 -25.78 0.62 6.20
N PHE A 241 -25.58 -0.33 5.26
CA PHE A 241 -25.77 -0.15 3.83
C PHE A 241 -26.85 -1.10 3.25
N SER A 242 -27.40 -0.72 2.10
CA SER A 242 -28.35 -1.55 1.37
C SER A 242 -27.66 -2.83 0.85
N ILE A 243 -28.43 -3.91 0.65
CA ILE A 243 -27.91 -5.16 0.06
C ILE A 243 -27.29 -4.89 -1.32
N LYS A 244 -27.88 -4.04 -2.13
CA LYS A 244 -27.38 -3.67 -3.47
C LYS A 244 -26.00 -3.01 -3.38
N THR A 245 -25.81 -2.10 -2.42
CA THR A 245 -24.53 -1.45 -2.16
C THR A 245 -23.45 -2.47 -1.74
N CYS A 246 -23.82 -3.44 -0.90
CA CYS A 246 -22.88 -4.50 -0.50
C CYS A 246 -22.44 -5.36 -1.71
N TYR A 247 -23.37 -5.78 -2.56
CA TYR A 247 -23.02 -6.55 -3.78
C TYR A 247 -22.18 -5.72 -4.75
N CYS A 248 -22.49 -4.42 -4.90
CA CYS A 248 -21.69 -3.52 -5.72
C CYS A 248 -20.25 -3.41 -5.16
N ALA A 249 -20.10 -3.25 -3.84
CA ALA A 249 -18.78 -3.19 -3.21
C ALA A 249 -17.97 -4.50 -3.41
N ILE A 250 -18.62 -5.67 -3.26
CA ILE A 250 -17.99 -6.98 -3.53
C ILE A 250 -17.52 -7.07 -4.99
N PHE A 251 -18.37 -6.67 -5.92
CA PHE A 251 -18.05 -6.70 -7.34
C PHE A 251 -16.89 -5.76 -7.69
N VAL A 252 -16.89 -4.56 -7.14
CA VAL A 252 -15.80 -3.59 -7.33
C VAL A 252 -14.51 -4.11 -6.71
N ASP A 253 -14.53 -4.64 -5.47
CA ASP A 253 -13.35 -5.21 -4.83
C ASP A 253 -12.78 -6.38 -5.66
N PHE A 254 -13.65 -7.26 -6.20
CA PHE A 254 -13.23 -8.34 -7.09
C PHE A 254 -12.51 -7.81 -8.33
N ILE A 255 -13.12 -6.87 -9.07
CA ILE A 255 -12.50 -6.31 -10.27
C ILE A 255 -11.15 -5.66 -9.95
N LEU A 256 -11.10 -4.82 -8.92
CA LEU A 256 -9.89 -4.08 -8.59
C LEU A 256 -8.77 -5.02 -8.10
N ARG A 257 -9.12 -6.08 -7.38
CA ARG A 257 -8.15 -7.05 -6.87
C ARG A 257 -7.57 -7.96 -7.95
N PHE A 258 -8.35 -8.25 -8.97
CA PHE A 258 -7.96 -9.10 -10.10
C PHE A 258 -7.62 -8.29 -11.36
N ALA A 259 -7.44 -6.97 -11.25
CA ALA A 259 -7.11 -6.10 -12.39
C ALA A 259 -5.80 -6.52 -13.10
N TRP A 260 -4.83 -7.07 -12.37
CA TRP A 260 -3.59 -7.60 -12.94
C TRP A 260 -3.80 -8.81 -13.88
N LEU A 261 -4.87 -9.60 -13.68
CA LEU A 261 -5.23 -10.71 -14.59
C LEU A 261 -5.66 -10.19 -15.95
N TRP A 262 -6.28 -9.03 -16.01
CA TRP A 262 -6.69 -8.43 -17.27
C TRP A 262 -5.48 -8.18 -18.18
N GLU A 263 -4.40 -7.66 -17.61
CA GLU A 263 -3.16 -7.43 -18.33
C GLU A 263 -2.56 -8.74 -18.87
N LEU A 264 -2.62 -9.81 -18.06
CA LEU A 264 -2.13 -11.14 -18.43
C LEU A 264 -2.95 -11.77 -19.58
N VAL A 265 -4.30 -11.67 -19.52
CA VAL A 265 -5.20 -12.34 -20.47
C VAL A 265 -5.32 -11.57 -21.78
N SER A 266 -5.40 -10.25 -21.73
CA SER A 266 -5.60 -9.41 -22.91
C SER A 266 -4.30 -9.19 -23.72
N GLY A 267 -3.14 -9.36 -23.09
CA GLY A 267 -1.85 -8.96 -23.68
C GLY A 267 -1.75 -7.46 -24.00
N VAL A 268 -2.82 -6.72 -23.70
CA VAL A 268 -2.94 -5.28 -23.95
C VAL A 268 -2.95 -4.59 -22.61
N SER A 269 -1.85 -3.92 -22.27
CA SER A 269 -1.88 -2.95 -21.17
C SER A 269 -2.78 -1.79 -21.60
N VAL A 270 -3.77 -1.46 -20.75
CA VAL A 270 -4.70 -0.33 -21.00
C VAL A 270 -3.91 0.97 -21.16
N PHE A 271 -2.81 1.09 -20.44
CA PHE A 271 -1.85 2.18 -20.55
C PHE A 271 -0.45 1.61 -20.78
N LYS A 272 0.39 2.31 -21.54
CA LYS A 272 1.76 1.87 -21.80
C LYS A 272 2.72 2.31 -20.68
N GLY A 273 3.65 1.42 -20.33
CA GLY A 273 4.77 1.74 -19.43
C GLY A 273 4.36 2.19 -18.01
N GLU A 274 4.98 3.23 -17.51
CA GLU A 274 4.82 3.72 -16.14
C GLU A 274 3.38 4.17 -15.81
N MET A 275 2.62 4.64 -16.81
CA MET A 275 1.21 5.02 -16.63
C MET A 275 0.32 3.83 -16.26
N ASN A 276 0.59 2.65 -16.80
CA ASN A 276 -0.15 1.44 -16.41
C ASN A 276 0.10 1.09 -14.94
N VAL A 277 1.36 1.13 -14.53
CA VAL A 277 1.76 0.89 -13.14
C VAL A 277 1.09 1.91 -12.20
N PHE A 278 1.10 3.19 -12.57
CA PHE A 278 0.43 4.25 -11.80
C PHE A 278 -1.06 3.95 -11.60
N TRP A 279 -1.79 3.63 -12.67
CA TRP A 279 -3.22 3.36 -12.58
C TRP A 279 -3.54 2.13 -11.76
N LEU A 280 -2.79 1.05 -11.90
CA LEU A 280 -2.98 -0.15 -11.07
C LEU A 280 -2.80 0.16 -9.59
N GLN A 281 -1.79 0.97 -9.23
CA GLN A 281 -1.55 1.39 -7.85
C GLN A 281 -2.62 2.36 -7.33
N PHE A 282 -3.06 3.30 -8.16
CA PHE A 282 -4.15 4.19 -7.83
C PHE A 282 -5.44 3.43 -7.55
N LEU A 283 -5.78 2.45 -8.38
CA LEU A 283 -6.92 1.57 -8.19
C LEU A 283 -6.82 0.74 -6.90
N GLU A 284 -5.63 0.27 -6.53
CA GLU A 284 -5.41 -0.41 -5.26
C GLU A 284 -5.70 0.52 -4.05
N ILE A 285 -5.28 1.79 -4.12
CA ILE A 285 -5.58 2.78 -3.08
C ILE A 285 -7.09 3.07 -3.03
N VAL A 286 -7.76 3.23 -4.19
CA VAL A 286 -9.21 3.40 -4.26
C VAL A 286 -9.94 2.20 -3.67
N ARG A 287 -9.51 0.99 -3.99
CA ARG A 287 -10.04 -0.23 -3.39
C ARG A 287 -9.96 -0.20 -1.87
N ARG A 288 -8.82 0.22 -1.32
CA ARG A 288 -8.63 0.34 0.13
C ARG A 288 -9.58 1.37 0.76
N TRP A 289 -9.85 2.46 0.08
CA TRP A 289 -10.82 3.46 0.56
C TRP A 289 -12.26 2.94 0.56
N ILE A 290 -12.63 2.14 -0.43
CA ILE A 290 -13.94 1.49 -0.48
C ILE A 290 -14.07 0.45 0.64
N TRP A 291 -12.97 -0.23 0.96
CA TRP A 291 -12.93 -1.25 2.00
C TRP A 291 -13.12 -0.66 3.42
N ILE A 292 -12.59 0.54 3.72
CA ILE A 292 -12.72 1.24 5.00
C ILE A 292 -14.13 1.78 5.21
#